data_fb2d04f82b9fa5d61cc3b5a3b15b853e
#
_entry.id   fb2d04f82b9fa5d61cc3b5a3b15b853e
#
_cell.length_a   1.000
_cell.length_b   1.000
_cell.length_c   1.000
_cell.angle_alpha   90.00
_cell.angle_beta   90.00
_cell.angle_gamma   90.00
#
_symmetry.space_group_name_H-M   'P 1'
#
loop_
_entity.id
_entity.type
_entity.pdbx_description
1 polymer ?
#
loop_
_entity_poly.entity_id
_entity_poly.type
_entity_poly.pdbx_seq_one_letter_code
_entity_poly.pdbx_strand_id
1 'polypeptide(L)'
;MKLYRSLLLLAGLLLTVSGSAVAGVDHSDFVKGPYNEGRDVTKQCLECHDKQAADVMKTTHWTFAGTPNHVKGMEKSTKKYGKANMINNFCTSAFNGPDGIVHESCFKCHAGYGWTRTKFDLTDKSRVDCLVCHAQKGNYDRASAGADINKAAIAKGSMNIELAAKSVGKPTLNNCGYCHFNGGGGDAVKNAGLDSTMLAADKKQDVHMAAKAKGGLGMQCQDCHKTKDHSVAGASSQMAHYDARVSCEDCHSGAKAPHQKSKNAAILAKHTASVACQTCHIPVFNKGQATKMTWNWSDVGKNIKAEEEFDKETFAKHKGSFHWGQNVVPVYAWY
;
A
#
# COMPACT_ATOMS: atom_id res chain seq x y z
N MET A 1 -64.65 33.60 -34.86
CA MET A 1 -63.27 33.81 -34.41
C MET A 1 -63.01 32.78 -33.31
N LYS A 2 -62.30 31.68 -33.61
CA LYS A 2 -61.93 30.65 -32.68
C LYS A 2 -60.43 30.65 -32.63
N LEU A 3 -59.85 31.00 -31.44
CA LEU A 3 -58.41 30.88 -31.17
C LEU A 3 -58.08 29.44 -30.86
N TYR A 4 -57.20 28.82 -31.63
CA TYR A 4 -56.55 27.55 -31.31
C TYR A 4 -55.31 27.84 -30.44
N ARG A 5 -55.32 27.33 -29.19
CA ARG A 5 -54.13 27.23 -28.34
C ARG A 5 -53.48 25.89 -28.61
N SER A 6 -52.32 25.89 -29.24
CA SER A 6 -51.45 24.72 -29.35
C SER A 6 -50.65 24.57 -28.07
N LEU A 7 -50.89 23.49 -27.33
CA LEU A 7 -50.02 23.01 -26.23
C LEU A 7 -48.86 22.25 -26.86
N LEU A 8 -47.68 22.80 -26.77
CA LEU A 8 -46.43 22.05 -27.00
C LEU A 8 -46.05 21.30 -25.74
N LEU A 9 -46.23 19.98 -25.79
CA LEU A 9 -45.68 19.05 -24.81
C LEU A 9 -44.20 18.85 -25.10
N LEU A 10 -43.32 19.49 -24.32
CA LEU A 10 -41.90 19.13 -24.25
C LEU A 10 -41.75 17.83 -23.45
N ALA A 11 -41.59 16.71 -24.14
CA ALA A 11 -41.15 15.48 -23.56
C ALA A 11 -39.64 15.58 -23.28
N GLY A 12 -39.28 15.89 -22.02
CA GLY A 12 -37.90 15.82 -21.55
C GLY A 12 -37.40 14.39 -21.55
N LEU A 13 -36.58 14.05 -22.53
CA LEU A 13 -35.85 12.79 -22.56
C LEU A 13 -34.74 12.84 -21.51
N LEU A 14 -35.00 12.33 -20.30
CA LEU A 14 -33.98 12.04 -19.30
C LEU A 14 -33.10 10.90 -19.84
N LEU A 15 -31.98 11.26 -20.46
CA LEU A 15 -30.89 10.34 -20.71
C LEU A 15 -30.28 9.98 -19.36
N THR A 16 -30.75 8.87 -18.80
CA THR A 16 -29.99 8.18 -17.74
C THR A 16 -28.71 7.65 -18.37
N VAL A 17 -27.62 8.38 -18.17
CA VAL A 17 -26.29 7.87 -18.42
C VAL A 17 -26.05 6.78 -17.37
N SER A 18 -26.47 5.56 -17.71
CA SER A 18 -26.01 4.37 -17.03
C SER A 18 -24.50 4.34 -17.22
N GLY A 19 -23.75 4.63 -16.16
CA GLY A 19 -22.31 4.47 -16.15
C GLY A 19 -21.96 3.02 -16.45
N SER A 20 -21.86 2.70 -17.75
CA SER A 20 -21.28 1.45 -18.18
C SER A 20 -19.88 1.42 -17.58
N ALA A 21 -19.62 0.45 -16.70
CA ALA A 21 -18.26 0.11 -16.34
C ALA A 21 -17.53 -0.14 -17.66
N VAL A 22 -16.64 0.77 -18.04
CA VAL A 22 -15.78 0.57 -19.22
C VAL A 22 -14.99 -0.68 -18.90
N ALA A 23 -15.30 -1.79 -19.53
CA ALA A 23 -14.47 -2.99 -19.52
C ALA A 23 -13.08 -2.53 -19.92
N GLY A 24 -12.06 -2.82 -19.08
CA GLY A 24 -10.70 -2.42 -19.38
C GLY A 24 -10.31 -2.91 -20.78
N VAL A 25 -9.56 -2.10 -21.50
CA VAL A 25 -9.05 -2.48 -22.83
C VAL A 25 -8.22 -3.76 -22.65
N ASP A 26 -8.47 -4.75 -23.50
CA ASP A 26 -7.62 -5.95 -23.55
C ASP A 26 -6.24 -5.55 -24.11
N HIS A 27 -5.21 -5.75 -23.31
CA HIS A 27 -3.83 -5.41 -23.67
C HIS A 27 -3.12 -6.52 -24.47
N SER A 28 -3.78 -7.66 -24.69
CA SER A 28 -3.18 -8.82 -25.38
C SER A 28 -2.65 -8.48 -26.76
N ASP A 29 -3.32 -7.59 -27.49
CA ASP A 29 -2.96 -7.20 -28.86
C ASP A 29 -1.87 -6.13 -28.92
N PHE A 30 -1.71 -5.35 -27.85
CA PHE A 30 -0.80 -4.20 -27.80
C PHE A 30 0.55 -4.55 -27.18
N VAL A 31 0.58 -5.51 -26.25
CA VAL A 31 1.75 -5.85 -25.45
C VAL A 31 2.40 -7.12 -25.99
N LYS A 32 3.59 -6.99 -26.56
CA LYS A 32 4.30 -8.10 -27.23
C LYS A 32 5.77 -8.13 -26.80
N GLY A 33 6.18 -9.29 -26.25
CA GLY A 33 7.58 -9.60 -25.96
C GLY A 33 8.41 -9.86 -27.21
N PRO A 34 9.69 -10.23 -27.07
CA PRO A 34 10.35 -10.54 -25.81
C PRO A 34 10.76 -9.30 -25.02
N TYR A 35 10.83 -9.43 -23.68
CA TYR A 35 11.28 -8.36 -22.78
C TYR A 35 12.59 -8.78 -22.10
N ASN A 36 13.64 -7.98 -22.31
CA ASN A 36 14.96 -8.20 -21.71
C ASN A 36 15.10 -7.52 -20.33
N GLU A 37 14.40 -6.41 -20.13
CA GLU A 37 14.35 -5.64 -18.89
C GLU A 37 12.93 -5.09 -18.67
N GLY A 38 12.62 -4.67 -17.45
CA GLY A 38 11.30 -4.12 -17.12
C GLY A 38 10.96 -2.85 -17.90
N ARG A 39 11.97 -2.05 -18.22
CA ARG A 39 11.83 -0.84 -19.04
C ARG A 39 11.28 -1.11 -20.46
N ASP A 40 11.50 -2.30 -21.00
CA ASP A 40 10.97 -2.64 -22.33
C ASP A 40 9.44 -2.72 -22.28
N VAL A 41 8.87 -3.26 -21.21
CA VAL A 41 7.43 -3.26 -20.98
C VAL A 41 6.91 -1.82 -20.85
N THR A 42 7.59 -1.02 -20.03
CA THR A 42 7.15 0.36 -19.78
C THR A 42 7.19 1.21 -21.05
N LYS A 43 8.19 1.05 -21.91
CA LYS A 43 8.23 1.74 -23.22
C LYS A 43 6.97 1.50 -24.04
N GLN A 44 6.46 0.27 -24.08
CA GLN A 44 5.20 -0.02 -24.77
C GLN A 44 4.00 0.63 -24.06
N CYS A 45 3.97 0.60 -22.71
CA CYS A 45 2.92 1.29 -21.97
C CYS A 45 2.87 2.79 -22.27
N LEU A 46 4.04 3.42 -22.41
CA LEU A 46 4.17 4.86 -22.66
C LEU A 46 3.62 5.32 -24.03
N GLU A 47 3.47 4.40 -25.00
CA GLU A 47 2.85 4.73 -26.29
C GLU A 47 1.42 5.27 -26.11
N CYS A 48 0.72 4.85 -25.06
CA CYS A 48 -0.64 5.29 -24.73
C CYS A 48 -0.76 5.95 -23.36
N HIS A 49 0.13 5.63 -22.39
CA HIS A 49 0.01 6.01 -20.97
C HIS A 49 1.09 6.99 -20.49
N ASP A 50 1.54 7.93 -21.35
CA ASP A 50 2.59 8.89 -21.00
C ASP A 50 2.21 9.83 -19.83
N LYS A 51 0.95 10.27 -19.81
CA LYS A 51 0.42 11.10 -18.71
C LYS A 51 0.46 10.34 -17.39
N GLN A 52 0.06 9.08 -17.39
CA GLN A 52 -0.01 8.24 -16.19
C GLN A 52 1.38 8.03 -15.57
N ALA A 53 2.40 7.80 -16.39
CA ALA A 53 3.77 7.75 -15.91
C ALA A 53 4.23 9.07 -15.29
N ALA A 54 3.93 10.20 -15.94
CA ALA A 54 4.23 11.52 -15.40
C ALA A 54 3.52 11.80 -14.07
N ASP A 55 2.34 11.25 -13.85
CA ASP A 55 1.62 11.38 -12.58
C ASP A 55 2.25 10.50 -11.50
N VAL A 56 2.63 9.25 -11.81
CA VAL A 56 3.39 8.37 -10.89
C VAL A 56 4.68 9.04 -10.42
N MET A 57 5.42 9.68 -11.32
CA MET A 57 6.71 10.32 -11.02
C MET A 57 6.61 11.49 -10.03
N LYS A 58 5.43 12.03 -9.77
CA LYS A 58 5.19 13.06 -8.75
C LYS A 58 4.96 12.46 -7.36
N THR A 59 4.70 11.16 -7.26
CA THR A 59 4.28 10.50 -6.02
C THR A 59 5.45 10.09 -5.13
N THR A 60 5.14 9.80 -3.87
CA THR A 60 6.12 9.24 -2.93
C THR A 60 6.55 7.82 -3.29
N HIS A 61 5.73 7.06 -4.02
CA HIS A 61 6.11 5.74 -4.53
C HIS A 61 7.27 5.81 -5.54
N TRP A 62 7.37 6.92 -6.26
CA TRP A 62 8.48 7.19 -7.18
C TRP A 62 9.64 7.91 -6.51
N THR A 63 9.37 9.02 -5.84
CA THR A 63 10.42 9.87 -5.28
C THR A 63 11.07 9.27 -4.03
N PHE A 64 10.43 8.31 -3.37
CA PHE A 64 10.83 7.79 -2.05
C PHE A 64 11.10 8.87 -1.01
N ALA A 65 10.53 10.05 -1.23
CA ALA A 65 10.64 11.19 -0.34
C ALA A 65 9.36 12.01 -0.36
N GLY A 66 8.99 12.55 0.78
CA GLY A 66 7.82 13.42 0.95
C GLY A 66 8.15 14.61 1.83
N THR A 67 7.29 15.62 1.82
CA THR A 67 7.41 16.74 2.73
C THR A 67 7.05 16.32 4.15
N PRO A 68 7.80 16.77 5.18
CA PRO A 68 7.55 16.41 6.57
C PRO A 68 6.51 17.30 7.25
N ASN A 69 5.51 17.78 6.54
CA ASN A 69 4.53 18.77 7.02
C ASN A 69 3.71 18.28 8.23
N HIS A 70 3.73 16.98 8.46
CA HIS A 70 3.13 16.34 9.62
C HIS A 70 4.05 16.26 10.86
N VAL A 71 5.28 16.73 10.74
CA VAL A 71 6.25 16.75 11.85
C VAL A 71 6.20 18.11 12.51
N LYS A 72 5.97 18.13 13.83
CA LYS A 72 5.93 19.38 14.62
C LYS A 72 7.20 20.18 14.42
N GLY A 73 7.06 21.45 14.05
CA GLY A 73 8.17 22.36 13.72
C GLY A 73 8.66 22.26 12.27
N MET A 74 8.09 21.38 11.46
CA MET A 74 8.43 21.22 10.04
C MET A 74 7.23 21.43 9.10
N GLU A 75 6.14 21.98 9.59
CA GLU A 75 4.85 22.11 8.88
C GLU A 75 4.97 22.91 7.57
N LYS A 76 5.91 23.84 7.53
CA LYS A 76 6.19 24.69 6.35
C LYS A 76 7.40 24.26 5.54
N SER A 77 7.99 23.10 5.85
CA SER A 77 9.18 22.63 5.14
C SER A 77 8.85 22.26 3.69
N THR A 78 9.64 22.79 2.77
CA THR A 78 9.62 22.38 1.35
C THR A 78 10.61 21.27 1.03
N LYS A 79 11.50 20.94 1.98
CA LYS A 79 12.46 19.84 1.83
C LYS A 79 11.72 18.51 1.88
N LYS A 80 12.10 17.59 1.00
CA LYS A 80 11.57 16.23 0.97
C LYS A 80 12.54 15.28 1.66
N TYR A 81 12.00 14.44 2.55
CA TYR A 81 12.76 13.43 3.29
C TYR A 81 12.13 12.05 3.08
N GLY A 82 12.97 11.03 3.03
CA GLY A 82 12.51 9.66 2.86
C GLY A 82 13.64 8.69 2.57
N LYS A 83 13.30 7.50 2.15
CA LYS A 83 14.27 6.44 1.86
C LYS A 83 15.31 6.81 0.80
N ALA A 84 15.02 7.81 -0.04
CA ALA A 84 15.96 8.28 -1.05
C ALA A 84 17.16 9.06 -0.47
N ASN A 85 17.00 9.68 0.69
CA ASN A 85 17.99 10.63 1.20
C ASN A 85 18.15 10.64 2.74
N MET A 86 17.52 9.68 3.44
CA MET A 86 17.67 9.53 4.88
C MET A 86 18.14 8.12 5.24
N ILE A 87 18.87 8.03 6.34
CA ILE A 87 19.26 6.74 6.90
C ILE A 87 17.99 5.96 7.25
N ASN A 88 17.85 4.77 6.68
CA ASN A 88 16.81 3.84 7.04
C ASN A 88 17.32 2.95 8.18
N ASN A 89 16.90 3.23 9.39
CA ASN A 89 17.31 2.50 10.59
C ASN A 89 16.73 1.10 10.75
N PHE A 90 15.88 0.64 9.83
CA PHE A 90 15.12 -0.58 10.04
C PHE A 90 15.84 -1.86 9.60
N CYS A 91 16.54 -1.81 8.48
CA CYS A 91 17.31 -2.95 7.93
C CYS A 91 18.75 -2.58 7.67
N THR A 92 19.04 -1.32 7.63
CA THR A 92 20.36 -0.83 7.40
C THR A 92 20.95 -0.45 8.73
N SER A 93 21.68 -1.37 9.33
CA SER A 93 22.80 -0.92 10.12
C SER A 93 23.70 -0.06 9.21
N ALA A 94 24.38 0.90 9.80
CA ALA A 94 25.38 1.73 9.11
C ALA A 94 26.52 0.92 8.43
N PHE A 95 26.36 -0.39 8.33
CA PHE A 95 27.35 -1.38 7.92
C PHE A 95 26.96 -2.20 6.70
N ASN A 96 26.04 -1.75 5.91
CA ASN A 96 25.65 -2.47 4.68
C ASN A 96 26.67 -2.30 3.54
N GLY A 97 27.89 -2.46 3.86
CA GLY A 97 29.04 -2.40 2.95
C GLY A 97 30.00 -1.29 3.30
N PRO A 98 31.22 -1.33 2.76
CA PRO A 98 32.27 -0.36 3.04
C PRO A 98 31.90 1.09 2.66
N ASP A 99 30.84 1.27 1.92
CA ASP A 99 30.44 2.54 1.33
C ASP A 99 29.28 3.23 2.05
N GLY A 100 28.75 2.67 3.13
CA GLY A 100 27.62 3.22 3.89
C GLY A 100 26.29 3.31 3.13
N ILE A 101 26.13 2.52 2.06
CA ILE A 101 25.02 2.64 1.11
C ILE A 101 23.86 1.70 1.50
N VAL A 102 22.64 2.21 1.33
CA VAL A 102 21.39 1.45 1.52
C VAL A 102 21.44 0.16 0.72
N HIS A 103 21.15 -0.96 1.37
CA HIS A 103 21.17 -2.27 0.72
C HIS A 103 20.22 -2.29 -0.48
N GLU A 104 20.70 -2.75 -1.63
CA GLU A 104 19.95 -2.76 -2.91
C GLU A 104 18.58 -3.46 -2.77
N SER A 105 18.48 -4.46 -1.87
CA SER A 105 17.21 -5.13 -1.57
C SER A 105 16.10 -4.19 -1.07
N CYS A 106 16.45 -3.04 -0.46
CA CYS A 106 15.46 -2.06 -0.01
C CYS A 106 14.73 -1.39 -1.17
N PHE A 107 15.33 -1.36 -2.35
CA PHE A 107 14.73 -0.76 -3.55
C PHE A 107 13.74 -1.67 -4.25
N LYS A 108 13.62 -2.94 -3.85
CA LYS A 108 12.60 -3.85 -4.38
C LYS A 108 11.18 -3.26 -4.25
N CYS A 109 10.93 -2.45 -3.24
CA CYS A 109 9.65 -1.77 -3.02
C CYS A 109 9.52 -0.40 -3.73
N HIS A 110 10.54 0.07 -4.43
CA HIS A 110 10.46 1.31 -5.23
C HIS A 110 9.67 1.06 -6.51
N ALA A 111 8.77 1.97 -6.88
CA ALA A 111 7.93 1.83 -8.08
C ALA A 111 8.68 2.15 -9.39
N GLY A 112 9.96 1.78 -9.49
CA GLY A 112 10.81 2.03 -10.65
C GLY A 112 11.91 1.00 -10.81
N TYR A 113 12.35 0.81 -12.06
CA TYR A 113 13.41 -0.13 -12.44
C TYR A 113 14.80 0.48 -12.38
N GLY A 114 15.79 -0.35 -12.04
CA GLY A 114 17.20 0.00 -12.19
C GLY A 114 17.72 0.98 -11.16
N TRP A 115 17.23 0.94 -9.94
CA TRP A 115 17.83 1.67 -8.84
C TRP A 115 19.16 1.01 -8.49
N THR A 116 20.25 1.74 -8.69
CA THR A 116 21.59 1.30 -8.34
C THR A 116 22.14 2.13 -7.17
N ARG A 117 23.26 1.67 -6.59
CA ARG A 117 23.89 2.29 -5.42
C ARG A 117 24.18 3.80 -5.54
N THR A 118 24.40 4.30 -6.73
CA THR A 118 24.94 5.65 -6.88
C THR A 118 24.00 6.67 -7.49
N LYS A 119 23.11 6.27 -8.39
CA LYS A 119 22.18 7.20 -9.02
C LYS A 119 20.93 6.48 -9.54
N PHE A 120 19.79 7.05 -9.24
CA PHE A 120 18.54 6.76 -9.92
C PHE A 120 18.09 8.01 -10.66
N ASP A 121 17.85 7.89 -11.96
CA ASP A 121 17.31 8.98 -12.75
C ASP A 121 15.80 9.10 -12.53
N LEU A 122 15.41 10.03 -11.68
CA LEU A 122 14.02 10.33 -11.39
C LEU A 122 13.27 11.00 -12.56
N THR A 123 13.97 11.36 -13.65
CA THR A 123 13.36 12.02 -14.82
C THR A 123 13.04 11.04 -15.95
N ASP A 124 13.56 9.82 -15.90
CA ASP A 124 13.36 8.80 -16.93
C ASP A 124 12.05 8.03 -16.75
N LYS A 125 11.02 8.40 -17.51
CA LYS A 125 9.69 7.77 -17.51
C LYS A 125 9.74 6.28 -17.79
N SER A 126 10.69 5.81 -18.63
CA SER A 126 10.78 4.40 -18.99
C SER A 126 11.15 3.50 -17.80
N ARG A 127 11.61 4.09 -16.71
CA ARG A 127 11.89 3.38 -15.46
C ARG A 127 10.68 3.14 -14.58
N VAL A 128 9.52 3.76 -14.84
CA VAL A 128 8.31 3.54 -14.04
C VAL A 128 7.89 2.08 -14.15
N ASP A 129 7.74 1.40 -13.02
CA ASP A 129 7.24 0.02 -12.99
C ASP A 129 5.71 0.00 -12.88
N CYS A 130 5.05 -0.07 -14.02
CA CYS A 130 3.60 -0.17 -14.08
C CYS A 130 3.11 -1.52 -13.54
N LEU A 131 3.88 -2.59 -13.78
CA LEU A 131 3.46 -3.96 -13.47
C LEU A 131 3.37 -4.24 -11.98
N VAL A 132 4.22 -3.64 -11.15
CA VAL A 132 4.20 -3.88 -9.69
C VAL A 132 2.83 -3.55 -9.09
N CYS A 133 2.14 -2.55 -9.66
CA CYS A 133 0.79 -2.16 -9.24
C CYS A 133 -0.31 -2.81 -10.09
N HIS A 134 -0.07 -3.11 -11.36
CA HIS A 134 -1.13 -3.43 -12.30
C HIS A 134 -1.17 -4.89 -12.80
N ALA A 135 -0.09 -5.67 -12.68
CA ALA A 135 -0.08 -7.07 -13.11
C ALA A 135 -1.05 -7.91 -12.27
N GLN A 136 -1.96 -8.65 -12.94
CA GLN A 136 -2.94 -9.51 -12.28
C GLN A 136 -2.56 -11.00 -12.35
N LYS A 137 -1.75 -11.38 -13.33
CA LYS A 137 -1.31 -12.75 -13.58
C LYS A 137 0.20 -12.77 -13.83
N GLY A 138 0.75 -13.96 -14.09
CA GLY A 138 2.15 -14.12 -14.49
C GLY A 138 3.12 -14.09 -13.31
N ASN A 139 2.64 -14.08 -12.07
CA ASN A 139 3.46 -14.08 -10.84
C ASN A 139 4.58 -13.03 -10.87
N TYR A 140 4.20 -11.79 -11.21
CA TYR A 140 5.16 -10.70 -11.36
C TYR A 140 6.03 -10.55 -10.10
N ASP A 141 7.34 -10.59 -10.28
CA ASP A 141 8.34 -10.40 -9.24
C ASP A 141 9.53 -9.59 -9.75
N ARG A 142 10.23 -8.96 -8.83
CA ARG A 142 11.37 -8.10 -9.08
C ARG A 142 12.61 -8.64 -8.39
N ALA A 143 13.75 -8.53 -9.04
CA ALA A 143 15.04 -8.81 -8.41
C ALA A 143 15.29 -7.85 -7.24
N SER A 144 15.96 -8.34 -6.21
CA SER A 144 16.29 -7.49 -5.05
C SER A 144 17.32 -6.43 -5.42
N ALA A 145 18.35 -6.80 -6.18
CA ALA A 145 19.36 -5.87 -6.68
C ALA A 145 18.84 -5.11 -7.90
N GLY A 146 18.98 -3.78 -7.87
CA GLY A 146 18.57 -2.91 -8.98
C GLY A 146 17.07 -2.85 -9.25
N ALA A 147 16.28 -3.62 -8.52
CA ALA A 147 14.81 -3.63 -8.62
C ALA A 147 14.30 -3.75 -10.08
N ASP A 148 14.95 -4.54 -10.91
CA ASP A 148 14.47 -4.91 -12.24
C ASP A 148 13.66 -6.22 -12.20
N ILE A 149 13.12 -6.65 -13.34
CA ILE A 149 12.38 -7.91 -13.44
C ILE A 149 13.25 -9.08 -12.96
N ASN A 150 12.62 -10.04 -12.30
CA ASN A 150 13.33 -11.20 -11.76
C ASN A 150 13.64 -12.22 -12.88
N LYS A 151 14.77 -12.03 -13.58
CA LYS A 151 15.22 -12.90 -14.67
C LYS A 151 15.42 -14.35 -14.24
N ALA A 152 15.83 -14.57 -12.98
CA ALA A 152 15.98 -15.93 -12.46
C ALA A 152 14.61 -16.63 -12.31
N ALA A 153 13.58 -15.90 -11.91
CA ALA A 153 12.21 -16.42 -11.83
C ALA A 153 11.65 -16.71 -13.24
N ILE A 154 11.94 -15.85 -14.23
CA ILE A 154 11.58 -16.07 -15.64
C ILE A 154 12.26 -17.34 -16.16
N ALA A 155 13.57 -17.47 -15.96
CA ALA A 155 14.34 -18.64 -16.43
C ALA A 155 13.87 -19.96 -15.79
N LYS A 156 13.38 -19.92 -14.56
CA LYS A 156 12.78 -21.07 -13.86
C LYS A 156 11.32 -21.36 -14.25
N GLY A 157 10.72 -20.52 -15.09
CA GLY A 157 9.29 -20.62 -15.45
C GLY A 157 8.31 -20.28 -14.32
N SER A 158 8.80 -19.75 -13.20
CA SER A 158 7.94 -19.33 -12.07
C SER A 158 7.33 -17.94 -12.26
N MET A 159 7.82 -17.14 -13.20
CA MET A 159 7.30 -15.85 -13.62
C MET A 159 7.14 -15.79 -15.13
N ASN A 160 6.03 -15.25 -15.59
CA ASN A 160 5.78 -14.98 -17.00
C ASN A 160 5.52 -13.46 -17.17
N ILE A 161 6.54 -12.74 -17.63
CA ILE A 161 6.50 -11.28 -17.79
C ILE A 161 5.51 -10.83 -18.87
N GLU A 162 5.36 -11.60 -19.95
CA GLU A 162 4.41 -11.28 -21.01
C GLU A 162 2.96 -11.45 -20.53
N LEU A 163 2.67 -12.52 -19.79
CA LEU A 163 1.36 -12.71 -19.19
C LEU A 163 1.07 -11.62 -18.13
N ALA A 164 2.07 -11.20 -17.36
CA ALA A 164 1.94 -10.09 -16.42
C ALA A 164 1.56 -8.79 -17.13
N ALA A 165 2.24 -8.48 -18.23
CA ALA A 165 2.01 -7.28 -19.03
C ALA A 165 0.66 -7.30 -19.76
N LYS A 166 0.23 -8.44 -20.28
CA LYS A 166 -1.09 -8.60 -20.92
C LYS A 166 -2.26 -8.57 -19.95
N SER A 167 -2.02 -8.93 -18.69
CA SER A 167 -3.07 -9.05 -17.67
C SER A 167 -3.22 -7.81 -16.77
N VAL A 168 -2.75 -6.65 -17.20
CA VAL A 168 -2.83 -5.44 -16.38
C VAL A 168 -4.29 -5.06 -16.06
N GLY A 169 -4.50 -4.62 -14.83
CA GLY A 169 -5.83 -4.26 -14.33
C GLY A 169 -5.77 -3.32 -13.14
N LYS A 170 -6.92 -3.07 -12.52
CA LYS A 170 -6.99 -2.28 -11.30
C LYS A 170 -6.14 -2.94 -10.20
N PRO A 171 -5.28 -2.19 -9.48
CA PRO A 171 -4.48 -2.74 -8.39
C PRO A 171 -5.32 -3.49 -7.35
N THR A 172 -4.83 -4.62 -6.92
CA THR A 172 -5.46 -5.48 -5.91
C THR A 172 -4.69 -5.45 -4.60
N LEU A 173 -5.25 -6.08 -3.58
CA LEU A 173 -4.57 -6.32 -2.30
C LEU A 173 -3.20 -7.00 -2.50
N ASN A 174 -3.09 -7.93 -3.45
CA ASN A 174 -1.83 -8.61 -3.75
C ASN A 174 -0.75 -7.64 -4.27
N ASN A 175 -1.13 -6.71 -5.16
CA ASN A 175 -0.20 -5.72 -5.69
C ASN A 175 0.33 -4.78 -4.60
N CYS A 176 -0.56 -4.23 -3.78
CA CYS A 176 -0.16 -3.37 -2.66
C CYS A 176 0.65 -4.15 -1.62
N GLY A 177 0.19 -5.36 -1.29
CA GLY A 177 0.82 -6.26 -0.33
C GLY A 177 2.24 -6.67 -0.69
N TYR A 178 2.56 -6.75 -1.98
CA TYR A 178 3.91 -7.07 -2.45
C TYR A 178 5.01 -6.24 -1.74
N CYS A 179 4.74 -4.96 -1.52
CA CYS A 179 5.63 -4.06 -0.81
C CYS A 179 5.21 -3.84 0.66
N HIS A 180 3.91 -3.62 0.89
CA HIS A 180 3.42 -3.16 2.19
C HIS A 180 3.37 -4.26 3.25
N PHE A 181 3.20 -5.52 2.88
CA PHE A 181 3.34 -6.63 3.84
C PHE A 181 4.79 -6.83 4.27
N ASN A 182 5.74 -6.48 3.40
CA ASN A 182 7.17 -6.70 3.59
C ASN A 182 7.96 -5.43 3.98
N GLY A 183 7.28 -4.40 4.44
CA GLY A 183 7.86 -3.07 4.65
C GLY A 183 9.05 -2.98 5.62
N GLY A 184 9.22 -3.95 6.48
CA GLY A 184 10.32 -4.05 7.45
C GLY A 184 11.45 -5.01 7.04
N GLY A 185 11.47 -5.46 5.79
CA GLY A 185 12.46 -6.45 5.30
C GLY A 185 11.98 -7.91 5.42
N GLY A 186 10.72 -8.12 5.75
CA GLY A 186 10.06 -9.42 5.80
C GLY A 186 8.57 -9.25 6.09
N ASP A 187 7.82 -10.32 5.86
CA ASP A 187 6.38 -10.34 6.14
C ASP A 187 6.12 -10.09 7.63
N ALA A 188 5.11 -9.31 7.96
CA ALA A 188 4.72 -8.93 9.32
C ALA A 188 5.80 -8.23 10.17
N VAL A 189 6.93 -7.80 9.59
CA VAL A 189 8.03 -7.24 10.40
C VAL A 189 7.73 -5.83 10.90
N LYS A 190 6.97 -5.02 10.15
CA LYS A 190 6.86 -3.58 10.45
C LYS A 190 5.46 -3.11 10.80
N ASN A 191 4.47 -3.53 10.06
CA ASN A 191 3.13 -2.98 10.15
C ASN A 191 2.21 -4.00 10.80
N ALA A 192 1.86 -3.76 12.05
CA ALA A 192 0.95 -4.60 12.80
C ALA A 192 -0.38 -4.81 12.06
N GLY A 193 -0.77 -6.07 11.88
CA GLY A 193 -2.01 -6.44 11.18
C GLY A 193 -2.02 -6.19 9.67
N LEU A 194 -0.90 -5.75 9.08
CA LEU A 194 -0.74 -5.60 7.64
C LEU A 194 0.35 -6.55 7.15
N ASP A 195 -0.04 -7.75 6.81
CA ASP A 195 0.82 -8.86 6.45
C ASP A 195 0.15 -9.78 5.41
N SER A 196 0.85 -10.80 4.94
CA SER A 196 0.37 -11.68 3.87
C SER A 196 -0.87 -12.48 4.23
N THR A 197 -1.20 -12.65 5.52
CA THR A 197 -2.44 -13.34 5.93
C THR A 197 -3.69 -12.59 5.49
N MET A 198 -3.57 -11.28 5.20
CA MET A 198 -4.64 -10.46 4.64
C MET A 198 -5.15 -10.97 3.28
N LEU A 199 -4.33 -11.66 2.49
CA LEU A 199 -4.73 -12.26 1.21
C LEU A 199 -5.80 -13.35 1.38
N ALA A 200 -5.88 -13.94 2.56
CA ALA A 200 -6.80 -15.01 2.87
C ALA A 200 -7.70 -14.70 4.09
N ALA A 201 -7.71 -13.45 4.55
CA ALA A 201 -8.44 -13.01 5.73
C ALA A 201 -9.92 -13.43 5.72
N ASP A 202 -10.42 -13.77 6.88
CA ASP A 202 -11.86 -13.88 7.17
C ASP A 202 -12.36 -12.64 7.93
N LYS A 203 -13.67 -12.55 8.16
CA LYS A 203 -14.26 -11.41 8.88
C LYS A 203 -13.81 -11.26 10.32
N LYS A 204 -13.20 -12.28 10.95
CA LYS A 204 -12.67 -12.16 12.32
C LYS A 204 -11.33 -11.43 12.29
N GLN A 205 -10.58 -11.60 11.22
CA GLN A 205 -9.34 -10.86 11.01
C GLN A 205 -9.64 -9.42 10.57
N ASP A 206 -10.44 -9.24 9.51
CA ASP A 206 -10.80 -7.90 9.01
C ASP A 206 -12.18 -7.90 8.33
N VAL A 207 -13.13 -7.12 8.85
CA VAL A 207 -14.52 -7.08 8.35
C VAL A 207 -14.63 -6.34 7.00
N HIS A 208 -13.71 -5.43 6.68
CA HIS A 208 -13.75 -4.65 5.47
C HIS A 208 -13.05 -5.36 4.31
N MET A 209 -11.85 -5.88 4.53
CA MET A 209 -11.00 -6.42 3.47
C MET A 209 -11.21 -7.91 3.21
N ALA A 210 -11.65 -8.67 4.22
CA ALA A 210 -11.96 -10.09 4.02
C ALA A 210 -12.94 -10.29 2.85
N ALA A 211 -12.70 -11.32 2.05
CA ALA A 211 -13.54 -11.64 0.90
C ALA A 211 -15.01 -11.84 1.31
N LYS A 212 -15.96 -11.48 0.45
CA LYS A 212 -17.39 -11.63 0.71
C LYS A 212 -17.76 -13.08 1.06
N ALA A 213 -17.15 -14.06 0.38
CA ALA A 213 -17.31 -15.48 0.68
C ALA A 213 -16.82 -15.88 2.08
N LYS A 214 -15.99 -15.06 2.72
CA LYS A 214 -15.48 -15.23 4.09
C LYS A 214 -16.15 -14.28 5.10
N GLY A 215 -17.26 -13.66 4.69
CA GLY A 215 -18.12 -12.83 5.53
C GLY A 215 -17.67 -11.38 5.67
N GLY A 216 -16.63 -10.93 4.94
CA GLY A 216 -16.21 -9.53 4.86
C GLY A 216 -16.89 -8.76 3.72
N LEU A 217 -16.42 -7.53 3.47
CA LEU A 217 -16.94 -6.68 2.40
C LEU A 217 -16.16 -6.81 1.10
N GLY A 218 -14.96 -7.39 1.11
CA GLY A 218 -14.08 -7.54 -0.05
C GLY A 218 -13.48 -6.22 -0.53
N MET A 219 -13.33 -5.24 0.38
CA MET A 219 -12.73 -3.95 0.07
C MET A 219 -11.25 -4.12 -0.26
N GLN A 220 -10.74 -3.23 -1.09
CA GLN A 220 -9.33 -3.15 -1.47
C GLN A 220 -8.67 -1.95 -0.79
N CYS A 221 -7.33 -1.90 -0.80
CA CYS A 221 -6.58 -0.82 -0.16
C CYS A 221 -7.03 0.57 -0.62
N GLN A 222 -7.31 0.74 -1.92
CA GLN A 222 -7.75 2.01 -2.51
C GLN A 222 -9.20 2.40 -2.19
N ASP A 223 -9.96 1.55 -1.53
CA ASP A 223 -11.29 1.93 -1.02
C ASP A 223 -11.16 2.87 0.18
N CYS A 224 -10.06 2.74 0.95
CA CYS A 224 -9.69 3.65 2.04
C CYS A 224 -8.57 4.62 1.64
N HIS A 225 -7.54 4.13 0.96
CA HIS A 225 -6.47 4.96 0.42
C HIS A 225 -6.86 5.51 -0.95
N LYS A 226 -7.73 6.52 -0.98
CA LYS A 226 -8.24 7.09 -2.23
C LYS A 226 -7.10 7.52 -3.13
N THR A 227 -7.21 7.15 -4.40
CA THR A 227 -6.18 7.42 -5.41
C THR A 227 -6.70 8.41 -6.42
N LYS A 228 -5.95 9.48 -6.64
CA LYS A 228 -6.21 10.48 -7.68
C LYS A 228 -4.93 10.71 -8.47
N ASP A 229 -5.00 10.58 -9.79
CA ASP A 229 -3.85 10.78 -10.69
C ASP A 229 -2.59 10.02 -10.18
N HIS A 230 -2.75 8.73 -9.85
CA HIS A 230 -1.75 7.84 -9.24
C HIS A 230 -1.24 8.26 -7.85
N SER A 231 -1.64 9.39 -7.31
CA SER A 231 -1.34 9.77 -5.93
C SER A 231 -2.26 9.02 -4.99
N VAL A 232 -1.71 8.09 -4.23
CA VAL A 232 -2.43 7.30 -3.22
C VAL A 232 -2.44 8.09 -1.92
N ALA A 233 -3.62 8.28 -1.33
CA ALA A 233 -3.77 9.05 -0.10
C ALA A 233 -3.04 8.39 1.07
N GLY A 234 -2.21 9.16 1.75
CA GLY A 234 -1.39 8.75 2.89
C GLY A 234 -0.18 9.65 3.04
N ALA A 235 0.33 9.79 4.24
CA ALA A 235 1.48 10.66 4.52
C ALA A 235 2.77 9.89 4.74
N SER A 236 2.71 8.76 5.43
CA SER A 236 3.89 7.97 5.78
C SER A 236 3.51 6.51 6.03
N SER A 237 4.39 5.59 5.66
CA SER A 237 4.23 4.17 5.99
C SER A 237 4.36 3.86 7.49
N GLN A 238 4.73 4.84 8.30
CA GLN A 238 5.00 4.65 9.73
C GLN A 238 4.00 5.34 10.64
N MET A 239 3.16 6.22 10.10
CA MET A 239 2.25 7.03 10.89
C MET A 239 0.80 6.64 10.62
N ALA A 240 0.09 6.34 11.67
CA ALA A 240 -1.25 5.77 11.60
C ALA A 240 -2.36 6.81 11.35
N HIS A 241 -2.08 8.08 11.51
CA HIS A 241 -3.09 9.11 11.40
C HIS A 241 -2.69 10.17 10.40
N TYR A 242 -3.56 10.55 9.53
CA TYR A 242 -3.54 11.81 8.84
C TYR A 242 -4.78 11.98 8.02
N ASP A 243 -5.13 13.22 7.77
CA ASP A 243 -6.26 13.74 7.01
C ASP A 243 -6.35 13.27 5.56
N ALA A 244 -5.29 12.65 5.07
CA ALA A 244 -5.26 12.07 3.73
C ALA A 244 -5.93 10.71 3.60
N ARG A 245 -6.42 10.11 4.71
CA ARG A 245 -7.13 8.83 4.69
C ARG A 245 -8.61 9.02 4.94
N VAL A 246 -9.37 8.02 4.52
CA VAL A 246 -10.78 7.90 4.89
C VAL A 246 -10.89 7.65 6.40
N SER A 247 -11.75 8.40 7.08
CA SER A 247 -12.13 8.15 8.46
C SER A 247 -13.27 7.13 8.54
N CYS A 248 -13.55 6.64 9.73
CA CYS A 248 -14.69 5.74 9.94
C CYS A 248 -16.00 6.45 9.57
N GLU A 249 -16.12 7.72 9.91
CA GLU A 249 -17.30 8.54 9.72
C GLU A 249 -17.61 8.84 8.25
N ASP A 250 -16.62 8.78 7.37
CA ASP A 250 -16.85 8.96 5.92
C ASP A 250 -17.81 7.92 5.33
N CYS A 251 -17.88 6.74 5.97
CA CYS A 251 -18.78 5.68 5.58
C CYS A 251 -19.85 5.39 6.64
N HIS A 252 -19.52 5.58 7.94
CA HIS A 252 -20.37 5.28 9.08
C HIS A 252 -21.00 6.55 9.64
N SER A 253 -21.72 7.33 8.81
CA SER A 253 -22.38 8.58 9.18
C SER A 253 -23.82 8.66 8.64
N GLY A 254 -24.56 9.68 9.02
CA GLY A 254 -25.94 9.90 8.57
C GLY A 254 -26.85 8.71 8.89
N ALA A 255 -27.56 8.18 7.88
CA ALA A 255 -28.41 7.02 8.02
C ALA A 255 -27.65 5.72 8.34
N LYS A 256 -26.35 5.70 8.13
CA LYS A 256 -25.44 4.59 8.46
C LYS A 256 -24.61 4.86 9.73
N ALA A 257 -24.94 5.91 10.48
CA ALA A 257 -24.23 6.22 11.71
C ALA A 257 -24.33 5.04 12.70
N PRO A 258 -23.22 4.70 13.38
CA PRO A 258 -23.19 3.56 14.26
C PRO A 258 -24.09 3.75 15.47
N HIS A 259 -24.52 2.65 16.06
CA HIS A 259 -25.20 2.58 17.35
C HIS A 259 -26.61 3.20 17.44
N GLN A 260 -27.17 3.81 16.38
CA GLN A 260 -28.49 4.46 16.40
C GLN A 260 -29.63 3.53 16.86
N LYS A 261 -29.53 2.25 16.52
CA LYS A 261 -30.53 1.22 16.89
C LYS A 261 -30.23 0.54 18.23
N SER A 262 -29.16 0.94 18.92
CA SER A 262 -28.79 0.36 20.20
C SER A 262 -29.69 0.92 21.31
N LYS A 263 -30.10 0.05 22.24
CA LYS A 263 -30.75 0.49 23.48
C LYS A 263 -29.88 1.47 24.31
N ASN A 264 -28.59 1.48 24.07
CA ASN A 264 -27.60 2.36 24.73
C ASN A 264 -27.15 3.52 23.83
N ALA A 265 -27.89 3.89 22.79
CA ALA A 265 -27.51 4.87 21.79
C ALA A 265 -27.01 6.18 22.38
N ALA A 266 -27.66 6.72 23.42
CA ALA A 266 -27.28 7.97 24.06
C ALA A 266 -25.90 7.91 24.75
N ILE A 267 -25.58 6.79 25.39
CA ILE A 267 -24.26 6.57 26.03
C ILE A 267 -23.19 6.40 24.94
N LEU A 268 -23.47 5.59 23.91
CA LEU A 268 -22.54 5.35 22.82
C LEU A 268 -22.25 6.61 22.00
N ALA A 269 -23.24 7.50 21.83
CA ALA A 269 -23.02 8.81 21.20
C ALA A 269 -22.05 9.69 22.00
N LYS A 270 -22.10 9.67 23.33
CA LYS A 270 -21.12 10.36 24.16
C LYS A 270 -19.73 9.75 24.04
N HIS A 271 -19.62 8.41 23.98
CA HIS A 271 -18.34 7.75 23.79
C HIS A 271 -17.72 8.10 22.44
N THR A 272 -18.47 8.05 21.35
CA THR A 272 -17.94 8.37 20.00
C THR A 272 -17.50 9.84 19.85
N ALA A 273 -17.99 10.73 20.71
CA ALA A 273 -17.54 12.13 20.73
C ALA A 273 -16.16 12.33 21.40
N SER A 274 -15.68 11.36 22.19
CA SER A 274 -14.48 11.51 23.01
C SER A 274 -13.49 10.35 22.89
N VAL A 275 -13.92 9.22 22.36
CA VAL A 275 -13.13 7.97 22.28
C VAL A 275 -13.08 7.51 20.83
N ALA A 276 -11.87 7.26 20.32
CA ALA A 276 -11.71 6.75 18.97
C ALA A 276 -12.43 5.42 18.75
N CYS A 277 -13.05 5.25 17.59
CA CYS A 277 -13.83 4.05 17.23
C CYS A 277 -13.01 2.76 17.41
N GLN A 278 -11.73 2.83 17.09
CA GLN A 278 -10.78 1.71 17.20
C GLN A 278 -10.65 1.18 18.62
N THR A 279 -10.83 2.03 19.64
CA THR A 279 -10.74 1.64 21.06
C THR A 279 -11.71 0.50 21.41
N CYS A 280 -12.89 0.50 20.82
CA CYS A 280 -13.89 -0.54 21.02
C CYS A 280 -13.90 -1.58 19.88
N HIS A 281 -13.66 -1.14 18.63
CA HIS A 281 -13.82 -1.99 17.46
C HIS A 281 -12.55 -2.73 17.04
N ILE A 282 -11.37 -2.39 17.61
CA ILE A 282 -10.12 -3.11 17.42
C ILE A 282 -9.58 -3.54 18.79
N PRO A 283 -10.23 -4.49 19.47
CA PRO A 283 -9.81 -4.92 20.82
C PRO A 283 -8.44 -5.60 20.83
N VAL A 284 -8.06 -6.19 19.72
CA VAL A 284 -6.72 -6.76 19.49
C VAL A 284 -6.30 -6.54 18.04
N PHE A 285 -5.02 -6.42 17.81
CA PHE A 285 -4.42 -6.35 16.48
C PHE A 285 -3.41 -7.49 16.27
N ASN A 286 -2.78 -7.61 15.09
CA ASN A 286 -1.93 -8.76 14.70
C ASN A 286 -2.68 -10.08 14.76
N LYS A 287 -3.91 -10.12 14.27
CA LYS A 287 -4.76 -11.31 14.36
C LYS A 287 -4.29 -12.44 13.44
N GLY A 288 -3.70 -12.11 12.29
CA GLY A 288 -3.28 -13.08 11.29
C GLY A 288 -2.00 -13.80 11.68
N GLN A 289 -0.98 -13.05 12.06
CA GLN A 289 0.30 -13.58 12.53
C GLN A 289 1.00 -12.59 13.46
N ALA A 290 2.02 -13.05 14.15
CA ALA A 290 2.82 -12.20 15.02
C ALA A 290 3.62 -11.17 14.24
N THR A 291 3.77 -9.98 14.80
CA THR A 291 4.63 -8.91 14.28
C THR A 291 5.61 -8.44 15.33
N LYS A 292 6.70 -7.78 14.93
CA LYS A 292 7.65 -7.20 15.88
C LYS A 292 7.02 -6.03 16.63
N MET A 293 6.96 -6.16 17.94
CA MET A 293 6.36 -5.19 18.85
C MET A 293 7.38 -4.27 19.48
N THR A 294 8.50 -4.81 19.89
CA THR A 294 9.56 -4.04 20.55
C THR A 294 10.94 -4.43 20.04
N TRP A 295 11.89 -3.51 20.17
CA TRP A 295 13.30 -3.69 19.80
C TRP A 295 14.18 -3.17 20.93
N ASN A 296 15.24 -3.91 21.21
CA ASN A 296 16.32 -3.47 22.10
C ASN A 296 17.62 -3.36 21.30
N TRP A 297 17.92 -2.18 20.84
CA TRP A 297 19.13 -1.89 20.05
C TRP A 297 20.41 -1.94 20.89
N SER A 298 20.33 -1.87 22.22
CA SER A 298 21.50 -1.94 23.10
C SER A 298 22.16 -3.31 23.08
N ASP A 299 21.51 -4.31 22.54
CA ASP A 299 22.03 -5.67 22.42
C ASP A 299 22.79 -5.92 21.11
N VAL A 300 22.86 -4.93 20.23
CA VAL A 300 23.64 -5.04 18.99
C VAL A 300 25.10 -5.34 19.31
N GLY A 301 25.65 -6.34 18.62
CA GLY A 301 27.03 -6.78 18.81
C GLY A 301 27.27 -7.74 19.97
N LYS A 302 26.34 -7.92 20.90
CA LYS A 302 26.46 -8.86 22.01
C LYS A 302 26.45 -10.33 21.54
N ASN A 303 26.99 -11.22 22.33
CA ASN A 303 26.91 -12.66 22.09
C ASN A 303 25.75 -13.26 22.91
N ILE A 304 24.54 -13.03 22.44
CA ILE A 304 23.31 -13.58 23.03
C ILE A 304 22.85 -14.74 22.15
N LYS A 305 22.43 -15.84 22.77
CA LYS A 305 21.86 -16.99 22.07
C LYS A 305 20.48 -16.59 21.52
N ALA A 306 20.27 -16.75 20.23
CA ALA A 306 18.98 -16.52 19.62
C ALA A 306 17.99 -17.64 19.97
N GLU A 307 16.78 -17.26 20.35
CA GLU A 307 15.62 -18.17 20.41
C GLU A 307 14.62 -17.71 19.36
N GLU A 308 14.34 -18.57 18.38
CA GLU A 308 13.37 -18.30 17.32
C GLU A 308 12.04 -18.98 17.64
N GLU A 309 11.19 -18.32 18.40
CA GLU A 309 9.79 -18.72 18.55
C GLU A 309 8.88 -17.50 18.53
N PHE A 310 7.66 -17.66 18.00
CA PHE A 310 6.62 -16.64 18.08
C PHE A 310 6.27 -16.35 19.54
N ASP A 311 6.05 -15.09 19.84
CA ASP A 311 5.76 -14.55 21.18
C ASP A 311 6.94 -14.65 22.17
N LYS A 312 8.14 -14.98 21.70
CA LYS A 312 9.38 -14.93 22.49
C LYS A 312 10.32 -13.83 22.00
N GLU A 313 11.30 -13.53 22.84
CA GLU A 313 12.38 -12.65 22.42
C GLU A 313 13.26 -13.35 21.39
N THR A 314 13.53 -12.67 20.30
CA THR A 314 14.51 -13.10 19.30
C THR A 314 15.68 -12.13 19.26
N PHE A 315 16.84 -12.63 18.92
CA PHE A 315 18.06 -11.86 18.84
C PHE A 315 18.74 -12.03 17.47
N ALA A 316 19.18 -10.92 16.91
CA ALA A 316 20.09 -10.91 15.78
C ALA A 316 21.24 -9.95 16.05
N LYS A 317 22.48 -10.44 15.97
CA LYS A 317 23.69 -9.69 16.36
C LYS A 317 23.78 -8.28 15.76
N HIS A 318 23.28 -8.09 14.56
CA HIS A 318 23.27 -6.81 13.85
C HIS A 318 22.00 -5.96 14.06
N LYS A 319 21.01 -6.49 14.77
CA LYS A 319 19.70 -5.83 15.00
C LYS A 319 19.31 -5.74 16.47
N GLY A 320 20.02 -6.42 17.36
CA GLY A 320 19.66 -6.51 18.76
C GLY A 320 18.54 -7.54 19.05
N SER A 321 17.92 -7.41 20.21
CA SER A 321 16.78 -8.24 20.61
C SER A 321 15.46 -7.64 20.20
N PHE A 322 14.46 -8.47 19.92
CA PHE A 322 13.09 -8.04 19.60
C PHE A 322 12.06 -9.05 20.05
N HIS A 323 10.91 -8.53 20.42
CA HIS A 323 9.77 -9.34 20.82
C HIS A 323 8.71 -9.33 19.70
N TRP A 324 8.11 -10.48 19.47
CA TRP A 324 7.01 -10.68 18.53
C TRP A 324 5.72 -10.92 19.30
N GLY A 325 4.60 -10.33 18.85
CA GLY A 325 3.31 -10.50 19.49
C GLY A 325 2.20 -10.73 18.48
N GLN A 326 1.26 -11.62 18.83
CA GLN A 326 0.03 -11.88 18.11
C GLN A 326 -1.16 -11.65 19.03
N ASN A 327 -2.30 -11.20 18.49
CA ASN A 327 -3.49 -10.84 19.25
C ASN A 327 -3.22 -9.84 20.39
N VAL A 328 -2.40 -8.85 20.10
CA VAL A 328 -1.93 -7.87 21.08
C VAL A 328 -3.02 -6.87 21.39
N VAL A 329 -3.27 -6.62 22.67
CA VAL A 329 -4.16 -5.55 23.13
C VAL A 329 -3.48 -4.20 22.90
N PRO A 330 -4.12 -3.25 22.20
CA PRO A 330 -3.56 -1.91 22.00
C PRO A 330 -3.34 -1.15 23.30
N VAL A 331 -2.32 -0.31 23.33
CA VAL A 331 -2.14 0.68 24.38
C VAL A 331 -2.85 1.95 23.95
N TYR A 332 -3.69 2.49 24.82
CA TYR A 332 -4.47 3.70 24.57
C TYR A 332 -3.89 4.89 25.32
N ALA A 333 -3.96 6.06 24.71
CA ALA A 333 -3.56 7.32 25.32
C ALA A 333 -4.52 8.43 24.90
N TRP A 334 -4.65 9.44 25.76
CA TRP A 334 -5.29 10.72 25.42
C TRP A 334 -4.28 11.64 24.74
N TYR A 335 -4.72 12.44 23.77
CA TYR A 335 -3.86 13.42 23.06
C TYR A 335 -4.62 14.72 22.80
#